data_a2d0a5bbc47c905919026d576aff8e2e
#
_entry.id   a2d0a5bbc47c905919026d576aff8e2e
#
_cell.length_a   1.000
_cell.length_b   1.000
_cell.length_c   1.000
_cell.angle_alpha   90.00
_cell.angle_beta   90.00
_cell.angle_gamma   90.00
#
_symmetry.space_group_name_H-M   'P 1'
#
loop_
_entity.id
_entity.type
_entity.pdbx_description
1 polymer ?
#
loop_
_entity_poly.entity_id
_entity_poly.type
_entity_poly.pdbx_seq_one_letter_code
_entity_poly.pdbx_strand_id
1 'polypeptide(L)'
;MKYFSSITKTKLYFLLLITNCVYAQKYDVVIKNGRVVDGSGNPWFAADVAIKSGKIVGIGFFQTSEAVKVIDAKNQIICPGFIDVHTHVEDGLQKLPTADNFIYDGVTSIITGNCGGSELNLAKFFDELKQIQTSVNVGSLIGHNTVRRYVMRNVFRDPTPKEQVQMEALVEQAMKDGAVGLATGLIYIPGTYSKTPEVVGLARVAAMYNGIYASHIRDEASKVKEAIEEAINIGREAHIPVEISHFKISSKPLWGQSNTTIGLVEKARLEGIDVNIDQYPYTASSTNMGTMLPSWALSDGDSIIHIRLTNAETRKKIRTEMLKNLKADNRQNFDYAFVARYKEDSTLNGKNVSEINKLLGRKTNAETEADLIMDMVDKGGAQMIFHKMSEEDVSRILQYPYTMIASDAGVIQFNKNVPHPRGYGSNARVLGRYVREKQVLRLEDAVRRMTSLPAQRFRIDNRGLIRVGYAADVVIFDENKITDKATFEQPHAYSEGIDFVLVNGVAVLENGKHTGKKSGEIIYGKGKLE
;
A
#
# COMPACT_ATOMS: atom_id res chain seq x y z
N MET A 1 83.63 60.36 -35.50
CA MET A 1 83.38 59.33 -34.48
C MET A 1 81.90 59.08 -34.48
N LYS A 2 81.50 57.93 -34.92
CA LYS A 2 80.10 57.54 -35.03
C LYS A 2 79.71 56.68 -33.83
N TYR A 3 78.66 57.04 -33.11
CA TYR A 3 78.04 56.18 -32.15
C TYR A 3 76.63 55.76 -32.65
N PHE A 4 76.47 54.48 -32.88
CA PHE A 4 75.18 53.82 -33.17
C PHE A 4 74.48 53.52 -31.86
N SER A 5 73.27 54.01 -31.69
CA SER A 5 72.37 53.59 -30.60
C SER A 5 71.42 52.47 -31.09
N SER A 6 71.53 51.36 -30.45
CA SER A 6 70.65 50.20 -30.67
C SER A 6 69.35 50.35 -29.86
N ILE A 7 68.22 50.49 -30.54
CA ILE A 7 66.91 50.48 -29.91
C ILE A 7 66.38 49.02 -29.86
N THR A 8 66.37 48.42 -28.68
CA THR A 8 65.83 47.15 -28.41
C THR A 8 64.29 47.24 -28.30
N LYS A 9 63.56 46.62 -29.24
CA LYS A 9 62.11 46.58 -29.20
C LYS A 9 61.69 45.41 -28.28
N THR A 10 61.24 45.69 -27.08
CA THR A 10 60.62 44.74 -26.17
C THR A 10 59.18 44.51 -26.60
N LYS A 11 58.87 43.30 -27.11
CA LYS A 11 57.49 42.87 -27.39
C LYS A 11 56.84 42.45 -26.09
N LEU A 12 55.89 43.25 -25.60
CA LEU A 12 55.02 42.90 -24.47
C LEU A 12 53.95 41.93 -24.94
N TYR A 13 54.06 40.64 -24.58
CA TYR A 13 52.98 39.62 -24.78
C TYR A 13 51.98 39.79 -23.66
N PHE A 14 50.77 40.28 -23.97
CA PHE A 14 49.62 40.26 -23.10
C PHE A 14 49.04 38.85 -23.11
N LEU A 15 49.36 38.06 -22.09
CA LEU A 15 48.75 36.74 -21.88
C LEU A 15 47.34 36.93 -21.32
N LEU A 16 46.29 36.83 -22.16
CA LEU A 16 44.90 36.82 -21.71
C LEU A 16 44.66 35.48 -20.98
N LEU A 17 44.75 35.48 -19.66
CA LEU A 17 44.25 34.42 -18.80
C LEU A 17 42.71 34.44 -18.86
N ILE A 18 42.10 33.63 -19.74
CA ILE A 18 40.69 33.31 -19.69
C ILE A 18 40.52 32.41 -18.48
N THR A 19 40.19 32.98 -17.33
CA THR A 19 39.70 32.24 -16.18
C THR A 19 38.30 31.70 -16.54
N ASN A 20 38.25 30.47 -17.02
CA ASN A 20 36.99 29.71 -17.02
C ASN A 20 36.57 29.56 -15.56
N CYS A 21 35.71 30.46 -15.06
CA CYS A 21 34.96 30.21 -13.85
C CYS A 21 34.09 28.96 -14.10
N VAL A 22 34.61 27.81 -13.75
CA VAL A 22 33.78 26.61 -13.59
C VAL A 22 32.86 26.91 -12.42
N TYR A 23 31.66 27.40 -12.70
CA TYR A 23 30.61 27.46 -11.69
C TYR A 23 30.34 26.04 -11.25
N ALA A 24 30.82 25.69 -10.07
CA ALA A 24 30.44 24.42 -9.46
C ALA A 24 28.91 24.38 -9.36
N GLN A 25 28.28 23.42 -10.02
CA GLN A 25 26.83 23.26 -10.01
C GLN A 25 26.37 23.10 -8.56
N LYS A 26 25.47 23.98 -8.13
CA LYS A 26 25.02 24.11 -6.74
C LYS A 26 24.02 23.01 -6.39
N TYR A 27 23.25 22.54 -7.39
CA TYR A 27 22.16 21.57 -7.25
C TYR A 27 22.35 20.38 -8.19
N ASP A 28 21.93 19.19 -7.75
CA ASP A 28 21.91 17.99 -8.59
C ASP A 28 20.74 18.07 -9.59
N VAL A 29 19.56 18.50 -9.10
CA VAL A 29 18.36 18.67 -9.93
C VAL A 29 17.66 19.97 -9.52
N VAL A 30 17.16 20.71 -10.52
CA VAL A 30 16.18 21.78 -10.32
C VAL A 30 14.93 21.46 -11.15
N ILE A 31 13.78 21.36 -10.48
CA ILE A 31 12.47 21.22 -11.11
C ILE A 31 11.88 22.62 -11.26
N LYS A 32 11.58 23.04 -12.50
CA LYS A 32 11.15 24.39 -12.82
C LYS A 32 9.73 24.46 -13.38
N ASN A 33 9.16 25.65 -13.35
CA ASN A 33 7.92 25.98 -14.06
C ASN A 33 6.73 25.10 -13.67
N GLY A 34 6.60 24.70 -12.39
CA GLY A 34 5.49 23.91 -11.93
C GLY A 34 4.60 24.61 -10.91
N ARG A 35 3.47 24.00 -10.61
CA ARG A 35 2.58 24.35 -9.50
C ARG A 35 2.82 23.37 -8.36
N VAL A 36 3.36 23.89 -7.27
CA VAL A 36 3.71 23.06 -6.09
C VAL A 36 2.47 22.85 -5.22
N VAL A 37 2.03 21.60 -5.10
CA VAL A 37 1.10 21.12 -4.09
C VAL A 37 1.92 20.40 -3.03
N ASP A 38 2.22 21.10 -1.93
CA ASP A 38 3.28 20.70 -1.01
C ASP A 38 2.97 19.51 -0.09
N GLY A 39 1.76 18.96 -0.19
CA GLY A 39 1.28 17.84 0.64
C GLY A 39 0.65 18.26 1.97
N SER A 40 0.60 19.53 2.30
CA SER A 40 -0.03 20.04 3.53
C SER A 40 -1.57 20.09 3.48
N GLY A 41 -2.14 20.07 2.26
CA GLY A 41 -3.56 20.33 2.00
C GLY A 41 -3.88 21.80 1.74
N ASN A 42 -2.86 22.69 1.76
CA ASN A 42 -2.98 24.09 1.38
C ASN A 42 -3.02 24.26 -0.15
N PRO A 43 -3.57 25.39 -0.67
CA PRO A 43 -3.56 25.70 -2.10
C PRO A 43 -2.16 25.65 -2.71
N TRP A 44 -2.07 25.29 -3.99
CA TRP A 44 -0.82 25.29 -4.73
C TRP A 44 -0.21 26.69 -4.87
N PHE A 45 1.09 26.75 -5.04
CA PHE A 45 1.84 27.97 -5.33
C PHE A 45 2.89 27.74 -6.43
N ALA A 46 3.27 28.80 -7.14
CA ALA A 46 4.29 28.74 -8.18
C ALA A 46 5.70 28.81 -7.54
N ALA A 47 6.52 27.79 -7.75
CA ALA A 47 7.91 27.76 -7.34
C ALA A 47 8.69 26.68 -8.10
N ASP A 48 10.01 26.83 -8.15
CA ASP A 48 10.96 25.78 -8.51
C ASP A 48 11.34 24.99 -7.25
N VAL A 49 11.76 23.73 -7.42
CA VAL A 49 12.27 22.88 -6.34
C VAL A 49 13.70 22.47 -6.64
N ALA A 50 14.65 22.85 -5.76
CA ALA A 50 16.06 22.52 -5.87
C ALA A 50 16.40 21.31 -4.99
N ILE A 51 17.12 20.34 -5.56
CA ILE A 51 17.47 19.06 -4.95
C ILE A 51 19.00 18.92 -4.95
N LYS A 52 19.55 18.44 -3.83
CA LYS A 52 20.96 18.08 -3.67
C LYS A 52 21.12 16.91 -2.71
N SER A 53 21.95 15.94 -3.09
CA SER A 53 22.25 14.76 -2.27
C SER A 53 20.98 14.07 -1.74
N GLY A 54 20.00 13.87 -2.62
CA GLY A 54 18.74 13.20 -2.30
C GLY A 54 17.74 14.00 -1.47
N LYS A 55 18.02 15.28 -1.15
CA LYS A 55 17.15 16.12 -0.32
C LYS A 55 16.70 17.38 -1.06
N ILE A 56 15.53 17.87 -0.70
CA ILE A 56 15.05 19.20 -1.10
C ILE A 56 15.86 20.23 -0.31
N VAL A 57 16.61 21.11 -1.02
CA VAL A 57 17.47 22.12 -0.40
C VAL A 57 17.00 23.53 -0.67
N GLY A 58 15.99 23.71 -1.53
CA GLY A 58 15.43 25.04 -1.80
C GLY A 58 14.07 24.96 -2.48
N ILE A 59 13.21 25.92 -2.16
CA ILE A 59 11.91 26.17 -2.80
C ILE A 59 11.88 27.67 -3.11
N GLY A 60 11.72 28.03 -4.39
CA GLY A 60 11.80 29.42 -4.85
C GLY A 60 12.02 29.48 -6.34
N PHE A 61 12.85 30.40 -6.82
CA PHE A 61 13.21 30.53 -8.24
C PHE A 61 14.73 30.42 -8.41
N PHE A 62 15.17 29.49 -9.27
CA PHE A 62 16.58 29.16 -9.44
C PHE A 62 17.05 29.36 -10.88
N GLN A 63 18.34 29.68 -11.08
CA GLN A 63 18.94 29.76 -12.41
C GLN A 63 19.24 28.34 -12.93
N THR A 64 19.00 28.09 -14.22
CA THR A 64 19.28 26.80 -14.85
C THR A 64 20.75 26.40 -14.81
N SER A 65 21.65 27.41 -14.84
CA SER A 65 23.10 27.23 -14.76
C SER A 65 23.61 26.71 -13.40
N GLU A 66 22.75 26.76 -12.36
CA GLU A 66 23.10 26.28 -11.01
C GLU A 66 22.87 24.76 -10.83
N ALA A 67 22.26 24.08 -11.81
CA ALA A 67 21.88 22.68 -11.71
C ALA A 67 22.63 21.77 -12.69
N VAL A 68 22.94 20.53 -12.24
CA VAL A 68 23.44 19.45 -13.13
C VAL A 68 22.35 19.04 -14.10
N LYS A 69 21.10 18.86 -13.59
CA LYS A 69 19.93 18.50 -14.38
C LYS A 69 18.79 19.47 -14.11
N VAL A 70 18.12 19.90 -15.19
CA VAL A 70 16.91 20.70 -15.11
C VAL A 70 15.73 19.86 -15.61
N ILE A 71 14.66 19.81 -14.85
CA ILE A 71 13.38 19.22 -15.22
C ILE A 71 12.38 20.36 -15.40
N ASP A 72 11.85 20.53 -16.60
CA ASP A 72 10.77 21.49 -16.85
C ASP A 72 9.41 20.80 -16.60
N ALA A 73 8.74 21.21 -15.54
CA ALA A 73 7.42 20.69 -15.18
C ALA A 73 6.28 21.21 -16.07
N LYS A 74 6.52 22.15 -16.98
CA LYS A 74 5.56 22.62 -18.00
C LYS A 74 4.20 23.00 -17.40
N ASN A 75 4.20 23.71 -16.29
CA ASN A 75 3.00 24.10 -15.53
C ASN A 75 2.17 22.92 -14.95
N GLN A 76 2.76 21.71 -14.88
CA GLN A 76 2.14 20.56 -14.23
C GLN A 76 2.24 20.66 -12.70
N ILE A 77 1.57 19.73 -12.01
CA ILE A 77 1.62 19.63 -10.55
C ILE A 77 2.95 19.00 -10.14
N ILE A 78 3.63 19.66 -9.19
CA ILE A 78 4.78 19.11 -8.45
C ILE A 78 4.28 18.80 -7.05
N CYS A 79 4.32 17.53 -6.62
CA CYS A 79 3.90 17.16 -5.27
C CYS A 79 4.88 16.16 -4.64
N PRO A 80 4.77 15.87 -3.32
CA PRO A 80 5.54 14.80 -2.70
C PRO A 80 5.21 13.45 -3.34
N GLY A 81 6.16 12.53 -3.34
CA GLY A 81 5.93 11.14 -3.73
C GLY A 81 4.86 10.47 -2.87
N PHE A 82 4.03 9.66 -3.48
CA PHE A 82 2.93 9.00 -2.77
C PHE A 82 3.46 7.89 -1.86
N ILE A 83 2.82 7.73 -0.70
CA ILE A 83 3.14 6.74 0.32
C ILE A 83 1.97 5.76 0.40
N ASP A 84 2.15 4.55 -0.10
CA ASP A 84 1.16 3.49 -0.01
C ASP A 84 1.33 2.72 1.31
N VAL A 85 0.37 2.88 2.21
CA VAL A 85 0.44 2.33 3.58
C VAL A 85 -0.03 0.89 3.67
N HIS A 86 -0.58 0.32 2.58
CA HIS A 86 -1.15 -1.02 2.62
C HIS A 86 -0.71 -1.84 1.40
N THR A 87 0.37 -2.60 1.58
CA THR A 87 0.93 -3.43 0.50
C THR A 87 1.32 -4.84 0.99
N HIS A 88 1.53 -5.76 0.03
CA HIS A 88 1.91 -7.15 0.21
C HIS A 88 3.05 -7.50 -0.75
N VAL A 89 4.25 -7.01 -0.49
CA VAL A 89 5.37 -7.03 -1.45
C VAL A 89 6.51 -7.96 -1.07
N GLU A 90 6.42 -8.70 0.04
CA GLU A 90 7.48 -9.49 0.64
C GLU A 90 8.17 -10.40 -0.38
N ASP A 91 7.42 -11.21 -1.11
CA ASP A 91 7.97 -12.11 -2.14
C ASP A 91 8.19 -11.43 -3.50
N GLY A 92 7.56 -10.28 -3.73
CA GLY A 92 7.49 -9.61 -5.02
C GLY A 92 8.72 -8.76 -5.33
N LEU A 93 9.19 -7.98 -4.37
CA LEU A 93 10.31 -7.05 -4.53
C LEU A 93 11.63 -7.76 -4.82
N GLN A 94 11.86 -8.96 -4.25
CA GLN A 94 13.04 -9.76 -4.55
C GLN A 94 13.12 -10.17 -6.02
N LYS A 95 11.98 -10.35 -6.68
CA LYS A 95 11.87 -10.78 -8.08
C LYS A 95 11.77 -9.60 -9.06
N LEU A 96 11.11 -8.54 -8.64
CA LEU A 96 10.81 -7.35 -9.45
C LEU A 96 11.12 -6.09 -8.64
N PRO A 97 12.41 -5.79 -8.38
CA PRO A 97 12.81 -4.70 -7.49
C PRO A 97 12.54 -3.30 -8.07
N THR A 98 12.21 -3.19 -9.34
CA THR A 98 11.77 -1.94 -9.97
C THR A 98 10.36 -1.53 -9.55
N ALA A 99 9.55 -2.47 -9.05
CA ALA A 99 8.19 -2.21 -8.56
C ALA A 99 7.34 -1.36 -9.51
N ASP A 100 7.40 -1.66 -10.81
CA ASP A 100 6.86 -0.82 -11.88
C ASP A 100 5.41 -0.40 -11.64
N ASN A 101 4.56 -1.33 -11.18
CA ASN A 101 3.15 -1.03 -10.94
C ASN A 101 2.94 0.07 -9.88
N PHE A 102 3.84 0.22 -8.91
CA PHE A 102 3.81 1.31 -7.93
C PHE A 102 4.40 2.60 -8.50
N ILE A 103 5.55 2.52 -9.20
CA ILE A 103 6.24 3.69 -9.75
C ILE A 103 5.36 4.40 -10.80
N TYR A 104 4.70 3.65 -11.68
CA TYR A 104 3.78 4.24 -12.68
C TYR A 104 2.51 4.84 -12.07
N ASP A 105 2.19 4.54 -10.82
CA ASP A 105 1.09 5.16 -10.06
C ASP A 105 1.57 6.27 -9.09
N GLY A 106 2.85 6.70 -9.21
CA GLY A 106 3.44 7.80 -8.44
C GLY A 106 3.88 7.42 -7.03
N VAL A 107 3.85 6.14 -6.66
CA VAL A 107 4.25 5.67 -5.35
C VAL A 107 5.77 5.66 -5.23
N THR A 108 6.30 6.33 -4.21
CA THR A 108 7.73 6.38 -3.90
C THR A 108 8.09 5.62 -2.62
N SER A 109 7.09 5.37 -1.78
CA SER A 109 7.27 4.68 -0.50
C SER A 109 6.12 3.73 -0.25
N ILE A 110 6.43 2.54 0.28
CA ILE A 110 5.44 1.50 0.59
C ILE A 110 5.64 0.98 2.01
N ILE A 111 4.52 0.66 2.68
CA ILE A 111 4.50 -0.06 3.95
C ILE A 111 3.89 -1.43 3.71
N THR A 112 4.68 -2.47 3.96
CA THR A 112 4.27 -3.87 3.84
C THR A 112 4.09 -4.53 5.21
N GLY A 113 3.84 -5.85 5.26
CA GLY A 113 3.56 -6.56 6.51
C GLY A 113 2.13 -6.43 6.97
N ASN A 114 1.22 -6.03 6.09
CA ASN A 114 -0.19 -5.79 6.36
C ASN A 114 -1.00 -7.09 6.53
N CYS A 115 -2.24 -6.97 7.00
CA CYS A 115 -3.21 -8.07 7.16
C CYS A 115 -2.65 -9.24 7.98
N GLY A 116 -1.74 -8.98 8.92
CA GLY A 116 -1.13 -9.97 9.80
C GLY A 116 -0.05 -10.86 9.14
N GLY A 117 0.24 -10.66 7.86
CA GLY A 117 1.28 -11.37 7.10
C GLY A 117 2.53 -10.51 6.93
N SER A 118 3.70 -11.01 7.32
CA SER A 118 4.99 -10.33 7.12
C SER A 118 6.13 -11.36 7.08
N GLU A 119 7.34 -10.92 6.74
CA GLU A 119 8.53 -11.66 7.14
C GLU A 119 8.67 -11.66 8.67
N LEU A 120 9.09 -12.79 9.25
CA LEU A 120 9.28 -12.91 10.69
C LEU A 120 10.59 -12.23 11.14
N ASN A 121 11.65 -12.38 10.35
CA ASN A 121 12.96 -11.78 10.61
C ASN A 121 13.12 -10.51 9.75
N LEU A 122 12.70 -9.37 10.30
CA LEU A 122 12.72 -8.11 9.56
C LEU A 122 14.13 -7.58 9.31
N ALA A 123 15.08 -7.84 10.21
CA ALA A 123 16.48 -7.45 10.00
C ALA A 123 17.02 -8.10 8.71
N LYS A 124 16.84 -9.42 8.57
CA LYS A 124 17.24 -10.15 7.35
C LYS A 124 16.52 -9.63 6.11
N PHE A 125 15.20 -9.42 6.19
CA PHE A 125 14.41 -8.90 5.08
C PHE A 125 14.92 -7.53 4.61
N PHE A 126 15.16 -6.60 5.52
CA PHE A 126 15.70 -5.28 5.19
C PHE A 126 17.11 -5.35 4.60
N ASP A 127 17.97 -6.24 5.09
CA ASP A 127 19.32 -6.40 4.55
C ASP A 127 19.30 -7.00 3.13
N GLU A 128 18.39 -7.95 2.85
CA GLU A 128 18.17 -8.46 1.49
C GLU A 128 17.69 -7.35 0.54
N LEU A 129 16.74 -6.50 0.97
CA LEU A 129 16.27 -5.37 0.17
C LEU A 129 17.37 -4.34 -0.11
N LYS A 130 18.25 -4.04 0.86
CA LYS A 130 19.42 -3.18 0.63
C LYS A 130 20.38 -3.75 -0.41
N GLN A 131 20.60 -5.07 -0.40
CA GLN A 131 21.50 -5.73 -1.36
C GLN A 131 20.97 -5.68 -2.79
N ILE A 132 19.68 -5.98 -2.99
CA ILE A 132 19.07 -5.96 -4.33
C ILE A 132 18.77 -4.54 -4.82
N GLN A 133 18.67 -3.59 -3.91
CA GLN A 133 18.18 -2.22 -4.14
C GLN A 133 16.79 -2.21 -4.80
N THR A 134 15.92 -1.32 -4.40
CA THR A 134 14.56 -1.17 -4.92
C THR A 134 14.35 0.21 -5.52
N SER A 135 13.37 0.36 -6.42
CA SER A 135 13.01 1.69 -6.95
C SER A 135 12.10 2.48 -6.00
N VAL A 136 11.52 1.83 -4.98
CA VAL A 136 10.67 2.44 -3.93
C VAL A 136 11.33 2.32 -2.57
N ASN A 137 11.01 3.26 -1.66
CA ASN A 137 11.35 3.11 -0.24
C ASN A 137 10.42 2.08 0.42
N VAL A 138 10.93 1.29 1.37
CA VAL A 138 10.20 0.17 1.98
C VAL A 138 10.26 0.22 3.50
N GLY A 139 9.10 0.27 4.13
CA GLY A 139 8.92 -0.02 5.56
C GLY A 139 8.08 -1.28 5.76
N SER A 140 8.11 -1.89 6.93
CA SER A 140 7.32 -3.09 7.23
C SER A 140 6.71 -3.04 8.62
N LEU A 141 5.48 -3.55 8.72
CA LEU A 141 4.85 -3.96 9.96
C LEU A 141 5.30 -5.38 10.32
N ILE A 142 5.20 -5.77 11.60
CA ILE A 142 5.26 -7.18 11.98
C ILE A 142 3.84 -7.78 12.02
N GLY A 143 3.65 -8.89 11.33
CA GLY A 143 2.35 -9.54 11.21
C GLY A 143 2.01 -10.47 12.37
N HIS A 144 0.91 -10.24 13.07
CA HIS A 144 0.39 -11.11 14.12
C HIS A 144 0.19 -12.56 13.65
N ASN A 145 -0.38 -12.76 12.44
CA ASN A 145 -0.62 -14.10 11.92
C ASN A 145 0.69 -14.87 11.66
N THR A 146 1.74 -14.17 11.23
CA THR A 146 3.09 -14.73 11.08
C THR A 146 3.67 -15.15 12.43
N VAL A 147 3.61 -14.26 13.42
CA VAL A 147 4.09 -14.53 14.80
C VAL A 147 3.31 -15.68 15.43
N ARG A 148 1.98 -15.66 15.36
CA ARG A 148 1.11 -16.71 15.91
C ARG A 148 1.35 -18.05 15.24
N ARG A 149 1.49 -18.07 13.92
CA ARG A 149 1.78 -19.31 13.17
C ARG A 149 3.13 -19.90 13.54
N TYR A 150 4.13 -19.05 13.77
CA TYR A 150 5.45 -19.53 14.20
C TYR A 150 5.40 -20.22 15.56
N VAL A 151 4.71 -19.65 16.54
CA VAL A 151 4.64 -20.16 17.92
C VAL A 151 3.64 -21.29 18.07
N MET A 152 2.44 -21.14 17.50
CA MET A 152 1.28 -22.02 17.76
C MET A 152 0.82 -22.83 16.55
N ARG A 153 1.35 -22.59 15.33
CA ARG A 153 0.82 -23.16 14.09
C ARG A 153 -0.63 -22.64 13.82
N ASN A 154 -1.42 -23.44 13.11
CA ASN A 154 -2.81 -23.09 12.75
C ASN A 154 -3.84 -23.71 13.71
N VAL A 155 -3.51 -23.84 14.98
CA VAL A 155 -4.40 -24.47 15.97
C VAL A 155 -5.52 -23.53 16.42
N PHE A 156 -6.71 -24.10 16.59
CA PHE A 156 -7.92 -23.39 17.01
C PHE A 156 -8.05 -23.41 18.54
N ARG A 157 -7.26 -22.62 19.24
CA ARG A 157 -7.32 -22.41 20.70
C ARG A 157 -6.62 -21.10 21.10
N ASP A 158 -6.88 -20.65 22.32
CA ASP A 158 -6.13 -19.54 22.92
C ASP A 158 -4.67 -19.95 23.20
N PRO A 159 -3.72 -18.98 23.24
CA PRO A 159 -2.35 -19.24 23.65
C PRO A 159 -2.27 -19.56 25.14
N THR A 160 -1.32 -20.41 25.50
CA THR A 160 -0.88 -20.51 26.90
C THR A 160 -0.11 -19.24 27.30
N PRO A 161 0.05 -18.95 28.61
CA PRO A 161 0.85 -17.79 29.04
C PRO A 161 2.28 -17.81 28.47
N LYS A 162 2.88 -18.99 28.32
CA LYS A 162 4.22 -19.14 27.75
C LYS A 162 4.25 -18.79 26.26
N GLU A 163 3.25 -19.23 25.50
CA GLU A 163 3.12 -18.91 24.08
C GLU A 163 2.84 -17.42 23.85
N GLN A 164 2.04 -16.79 24.70
CA GLN A 164 1.80 -15.34 24.66
C GLN A 164 3.12 -14.56 24.83
N VAL A 165 3.92 -14.91 25.87
CA VAL A 165 5.23 -14.29 26.11
C VAL A 165 6.19 -14.50 24.93
N GLN A 166 6.16 -15.69 24.30
CA GLN A 166 6.97 -15.94 23.11
C GLN A 166 6.56 -15.07 21.91
N MET A 167 5.26 -14.87 21.70
CA MET A 167 4.77 -13.99 20.64
C MET A 167 5.13 -12.53 20.91
N GLU A 168 5.00 -12.07 22.16
CA GLU A 168 5.39 -10.72 22.58
C GLU A 168 6.89 -10.47 22.35
N ALA A 169 7.75 -11.43 22.68
CA ALA A 169 9.20 -11.33 22.44
C ALA A 169 9.55 -11.23 20.93
N LEU A 170 8.81 -11.92 20.07
CA LEU A 170 8.98 -11.81 18.61
C LEU A 170 8.54 -10.44 18.08
N VAL A 171 7.45 -9.89 18.59
CA VAL A 171 7.03 -8.51 18.26
C VAL A 171 8.08 -7.50 18.73
N GLU A 172 8.58 -7.66 19.95
CA GLU A 172 9.64 -6.81 20.50
C GLU A 172 10.90 -6.82 19.62
N GLN A 173 11.36 -8.01 19.22
CA GLN A 173 12.52 -8.13 18.33
C GLN A 173 12.28 -7.43 16.99
N ALA A 174 11.11 -7.64 16.38
CA ALA A 174 10.77 -6.98 15.12
C ALA A 174 10.72 -5.45 15.23
N MET A 175 10.22 -4.91 16.35
CA MET A 175 10.26 -3.47 16.61
C MET A 175 11.69 -2.94 16.71
N LYS A 176 12.59 -3.67 17.40
CA LYS A 176 14.03 -3.37 17.48
C LYS A 176 14.73 -3.48 16.13
N ASP A 177 14.28 -4.38 15.26
CA ASP A 177 14.75 -4.51 13.87
C ASP A 177 14.29 -3.38 12.97
N GLY A 178 13.29 -2.61 13.38
CA GLY A 178 12.79 -1.43 12.68
C GLY A 178 11.40 -1.57 12.09
N ALA A 179 10.56 -2.48 12.60
CA ALA A 179 9.14 -2.48 12.26
C ALA A 179 8.48 -1.15 12.58
N VAL A 180 7.57 -0.68 11.72
CA VAL A 180 6.80 0.56 11.96
C VAL A 180 5.59 0.32 12.87
N GLY A 181 5.28 -0.93 13.21
CA GLY A 181 4.16 -1.31 14.07
C GLY A 181 3.77 -2.77 13.94
N LEU A 182 2.61 -3.11 14.52
CA LEU A 182 1.99 -4.44 14.48
C LEU A 182 0.81 -4.43 13.51
N ALA A 183 0.68 -5.47 12.66
CA ALA A 183 -0.51 -5.67 11.83
C ALA A 183 -1.26 -6.95 12.21
N THR A 184 -2.60 -6.91 12.14
CA THR A 184 -3.44 -8.10 12.26
C THR A 184 -4.27 -8.34 11.01
N GLY A 185 -4.60 -9.62 10.76
CA GLY A 185 -5.59 -10.03 9.79
C GLY A 185 -6.57 -10.97 10.47
N LEU A 186 -7.56 -10.41 11.19
CA LEU A 186 -8.44 -11.15 12.08
C LEU A 186 -9.50 -11.97 11.35
N ILE A 187 -9.64 -11.82 10.05
CA ILE A 187 -10.43 -12.73 9.19
C ILE A 187 -9.61 -13.93 8.72
N TYR A 188 -8.28 -13.83 8.70
CA TYR A 188 -7.40 -14.88 8.16
C TYR A 188 -6.89 -15.83 9.24
N ILE A 189 -6.59 -17.07 8.84
CA ILE A 189 -5.98 -18.07 9.71
C ILE A 189 -4.48 -17.81 9.84
N PRO A 190 -3.93 -17.87 11.06
CA PRO A 190 -4.55 -18.21 12.34
C PRO A 190 -5.14 -17.05 13.14
N GLY A 191 -5.08 -15.81 12.65
CA GLY A 191 -5.54 -14.60 13.36
C GLY A 191 -7.03 -14.66 13.76
N THR A 192 -7.87 -15.29 12.92
CA THR A 192 -9.30 -15.45 13.21
C THR A 192 -9.60 -16.26 14.48
N TYR A 193 -8.64 -17.04 14.97
CA TYR A 193 -8.76 -17.83 16.20
C TYR A 193 -8.36 -17.08 17.46
N SER A 194 -7.70 -15.90 17.31
CA SER A 194 -7.29 -15.09 18.44
C SER A 194 -8.47 -14.34 19.06
N LYS A 195 -8.38 -14.12 20.37
CA LYS A 195 -9.25 -13.22 21.11
C LYS A 195 -8.59 -11.87 21.31
N THR A 196 -9.38 -10.85 21.55
CA THR A 196 -8.91 -9.46 21.76
C THR A 196 -7.77 -9.34 22.78
N PRO A 197 -7.76 -10.01 23.95
CA PRO A 197 -6.65 -9.91 24.92
C PRO A 197 -5.30 -10.37 24.37
N GLU A 198 -5.26 -11.39 23.51
CA GLU A 198 -4.02 -11.84 22.84
C GLU A 198 -3.42 -10.68 22.02
N VAL A 199 -4.26 -10.03 21.19
CA VAL A 199 -3.82 -8.93 20.33
C VAL A 199 -3.41 -7.71 21.14
N VAL A 200 -4.15 -7.37 22.22
CA VAL A 200 -3.82 -6.27 23.13
C VAL A 200 -2.43 -6.45 23.74
N GLY A 201 -2.06 -7.67 24.14
CA GLY A 201 -0.72 -7.97 24.67
C GLY A 201 0.37 -7.60 23.67
N LEU A 202 0.25 -8.06 22.42
CA LEU A 202 1.21 -7.77 21.36
C LEU A 202 1.22 -6.27 20.97
N ALA A 203 0.04 -5.64 20.92
CA ALA A 203 -0.08 -4.22 20.59
C ALA A 203 0.58 -3.32 21.66
N ARG A 204 0.51 -3.69 22.95
CA ARG A 204 1.26 -3.01 24.03
C ARG A 204 2.77 -3.05 23.81
N VAL A 205 3.29 -4.18 23.35
CA VAL A 205 4.72 -4.29 23.02
C VAL A 205 5.07 -3.34 21.88
N ALA A 206 4.30 -3.32 20.80
CA ALA A 206 4.54 -2.38 19.69
C ALA A 206 4.44 -0.90 20.13
N ALA A 207 3.52 -0.58 21.05
CA ALA A 207 3.35 0.76 21.61
C ALA A 207 4.59 1.25 22.37
N MET A 208 5.28 0.37 23.13
CA MET A 208 6.53 0.72 23.85
C MET A 208 7.64 1.22 22.91
N TYR A 209 7.60 0.83 21.65
CA TYR A 209 8.54 1.23 20.60
C TYR A 209 8.00 2.31 19.66
N ASN A 210 6.96 3.03 20.09
CA ASN A 210 6.29 4.05 19.29
C ASN A 210 5.74 3.54 17.94
N GLY A 211 5.37 2.25 17.86
CA GLY A 211 4.72 1.67 16.69
C GLY A 211 3.24 2.07 16.58
N ILE A 212 2.62 1.61 15.49
CA ILE A 212 1.17 1.70 15.27
C ILE A 212 0.54 0.30 15.26
N TYR A 213 -0.78 0.22 15.38
CA TYR A 213 -1.57 -1.00 15.18
C TYR A 213 -2.41 -0.86 13.92
N ALA A 214 -2.12 -1.69 12.89
CA ALA A 214 -2.90 -1.78 11.66
C ALA A 214 -3.77 -3.04 11.66
N SER A 215 -5.02 -2.96 11.24
CA SER A 215 -5.95 -4.09 11.33
C SER A 215 -6.80 -4.29 10.08
N HIS A 216 -6.59 -5.43 9.39
CA HIS A 216 -7.67 -6.06 8.68
C HIS A 216 -8.64 -6.64 9.73
N ILE A 217 -9.77 -6.00 9.92
CA ILE A 217 -10.72 -6.28 10.99
C ILE A 217 -11.36 -7.67 10.84
N ARG A 218 -11.97 -8.17 11.90
CA ARG A 218 -12.50 -9.54 12.01
C ARG A 218 -13.65 -9.84 11.04
N ASP A 219 -14.45 -8.83 10.72
CA ASP A 219 -15.60 -8.93 9.82
C ASP A 219 -15.83 -7.60 9.12
N GLU A 220 -15.84 -7.59 7.80
CA GLU A 220 -16.12 -6.41 6.97
C GLU A 220 -17.54 -6.45 6.38
N ALA A 221 -18.34 -7.42 6.81
CA ALA A 221 -19.69 -7.67 6.32
C ALA A 221 -20.75 -7.44 7.42
N SER A 222 -21.43 -8.49 7.85
CA SER A 222 -22.59 -8.37 8.75
C SER A 222 -22.28 -7.85 10.15
N LYS A 223 -21.02 -8.05 10.61
CA LYS A 223 -20.54 -7.62 11.93
C LYS A 223 -19.45 -6.54 11.83
N VAL A 224 -19.49 -5.74 10.78
CA VAL A 224 -18.48 -4.70 10.52
C VAL A 224 -18.39 -3.68 11.67
N LYS A 225 -19.50 -3.34 12.33
CA LYS A 225 -19.51 -2.37 13.44
C LYS A 225 -18.76 -2.92 14.65
N GLU A 226 -19.07 -4.13 15.06
CA GLU A 226 -18.42 -4.82 16.18
C GLU A 226 -16.92 -5.02 15.92
N ALA A 227 -16.55 -5.32 14.67
CA ALA A 227 -15.16 -5.49 14.28
C ALA A 227 -14.37 -4.17 14.29
N ILE A 228 -14.99 -3.06 13.90
CA ILE A 228 -14.42 -1.70 14.03
C ILE A 228 -14.23 -1.35 15.52
N GLU A 229 -15.23 -1.61 16.36
CA GLU A 229 -15.16 -1.38 17.81
C GLU A 229 -14.07 -2.25 18.47
N GLU A 230 -13.89 -3.50 18.03
CA GLU A 230 -12.77 -4.36 18.47
C GLU A 230 -11.41 -3.71 18.17
N ALA A 231 -11.18 -3.25 16.94
CA ALA A 231 -9.93 -2.62 16.56
C ALA A 231 -9.67 -1.32 17.36
N ILE A 232 -10.69 -0.49 17.56
CA ILE A 232 -10.62 0.72 18.39
C ILE A 232 -10.31 0.35 19.84
N ASN A 233 -10.94 -0.70 20.38
CA ASN A 233 -10.72 -1.13 21.76
C ASN A 233 -9.30 -1.65 21.98
N ILE A 234 -8.72 -2.38 21.01
CA ILE A 234 -7.31 -2.79 21.06
C ILE A 234 -6.40 -1.55 21.17
N GLY A 235 -6.67 -0.51 20.37
CA GLY A 235 -5.93 0.75 20.43
C GLY A 235 -6.06 1.45 21.79
N ARG A 236 -7.28 1.47 22.35
CA ARG A 236 -7.57 2.05 23.68
C ARG A 236 -6.81 1.33 24.77
N GLU A 237 -6.89 0.00 24.83
CA GLU A 237 -6.28 -0.79 25.89
C GLU A 237 -4.75 -0.88 25.79
N ALA A 238 -4.22 -0.86 24.57
CA ALA A 238 -2.78 -0.90 24.32
C ALA A 238 -2.12 0.48 24.28
N HIS A 239 -2.90 1.57 24.34
CA HIS A 239 -2.42 2.96 24.18
C HIS A 239 -1.60 3.16 22.91
N ILE A 240 -2.08 2.63 21.79
CA ILE A 240 -1.41 2.63 20.49
C ILE A 240 -2.29 3.29 19.42
N PRO A 241 -1.74 4.11 18.51
CA PRO A 241 -2.48 4.63 17.36
C PRO A 241 -3.00 3.50 16.48
N VAL A 242 -4.23 3.61 16.00
CA VAL A 242 -4.91 2.58 15.20
C VAL A 242 -5.01 3.00 13.73
N GLU A 243 -4.75 2.06 12.86
CA GLU A 243 -5.04 2.09 11.43
C GLU A 243 -6.04 0.99 11.11
N ILE A 244 -7.26 1.35 10.67
CA ILE A 244 -8.21 0.33 10.18
C ILE A 244 -8.02 0.20 8.68
N SER A 245 -7.48 -0.94 8.29
CA SER A 245 -7.04 -1.25 6.94
C SER A 245 -8.20 -1.35 5.95
N HIS A 246 -7.99 -0.85 4.70
CA HIS A 246 -8.91 -0.96 3.55
C HIS A 246 -10.40 -0.87 3.94
N PHE A 247 -10.74 0.18 4.68
CA PHE A 247 -12.05 0.40 5.29
C PHE A 247 -13.19 0.30 4.28
N LYS A 248 -14.13 -0.62 4.52
CA LYS A 248 -15.25 -0.89 3.60
C LYS A 248 -16.44 -1.53 4.29
N ILE A 249 -17.55 -1.61 3.55
CA ILE A 249 -18.72 -2.44 3.88
C ILE A 249 -18.89 -3.45 2.76
N SER A 250 -18.65 -4.74 3.06
CA SER A 250 -18.72 -5.84 2.10
C SER A 250 -20.06 -6.56 2.08
N SER A 251 -21.04 -6.15 2.89
CA SER A 251 -22.38 -6.75 2.96
C SER A 251 -23.39 -5.92 2.20
N LYS A 252 -24.04 -6.51 1.19
CA LYS A 252 -25.03 -5.83 0.36
C LYS A 252 -26.21 -5.23 1.16
N PRO A 253 -26.77 -5.89 2.19
CA PRO A 253 -27.79 -5.29 3.06
C PRO A 253 -27.36 -4.04 3.84
N LEU A 254 -26.05 -3.83 3.98
CA LEU A 254 -25.49 -2.69 4.73
C LEU A 254 -24.93 -1.59 3.83
N TRP A 255 -25.03 -1.73 2.50
CA TRP A 255 -24.58 -0.68 1.59
C TRP A 255 -25.30 0.65 1.86
N GLY A 256 -24.57 1.75 1.73
CA GLY A 256 -25.04 3.08 2.06
C GLY A 256 -24.88 3.47 3.54
N GLN A 257 -24.44 2.55 4.41
CA GLN A 257 -24.31 2.80 5.86
C GLN A 257 -22.91 3.24 6.31
N SER A 258 -22.03 3.64 5.37
CA SER A 258 -20.68 4.10 5.72
C SER A 258 -20.64 5.31 6.65
N ASN A 259 -21.68 6.14 6.70
CA ASN A 259 -21.80 7.18 7.73
C ASN A 259 -21.80 6.61 9.16
N THR A 260 -22.43 5.46 9.38
CA THR A 260 -22.45 4.82 10.69
C THR A 260 -21.07 4.27 11.06
N THR A 261 -20.39 3.62 10.12
CA THR A 261 -19.04 3.07 10.38
C THR A 261 -17.99 4.16 10.56
N ILE A 262 -18.03 5.24 9.77
CA ILE A 262 -17.20 6.44 9.97
C ILE A 262 -17.51 7.09 11.33
N GLY A 263 -18.79 7.15 11.73
CA GLY A 263 -19.20 7.70 13.01
C GLY A 263 -18.59 6.99 14.22
N LEU A 264 -18.31 5.67 14.14
CA LEU A 264 -17.59 4.94 15.18
C LEU A 264 -16.14 5.42 15.29
N VAL A 265 -15.46 5.61 14.15
CA VAL A 265 -14.09 6.13 14.11
C VAL A 265 -14.05 7.56 14.67
N GLU A 266 -14.98 8.41 14.26
CA GLU A 266 -15.03 9.81 14.71
C GLU A 266 -15.31 9.92 16.21
N LYS A 267 -16.24 9.11 16.74
CA LYS A 267 -16.49 9.01 18.17
C LYS A 267 -15.21 8.61 18.93
N ALA A 268 -14.49 7.61 18.47
CA ALA A 268 -13.23 7.19 19.09
C ALA A 268 -12.19 8.33 19.10
N ARG A 269 -12.09 9.10 18.02
CA ARG A 269 -11.20 10.26 17.92
C ARG A 269 -11.60 11.36 18.91
N LEU A 270 -12.90 11.63 19.07
CA LEU A 270 -13.40 12.57 20.08
C LEU A 270 -13.11 12.10 21.52
N GLU A 271 -13.02 10.80 21.75
CA GLU A 271 -12.58 10.19 23.02
C GLU A 271 -11.05 10.22 23.21
N GLY A 272 -10.29 10.80 22.26
CA GLY A 272 -8.84 10.92 22.33
C GLY A 272 -8.05 9.71 21.80
N ILE A 273 -8.72 8.73 21.17
CA ILE A 273 -8.06 7.60 20.54
C ILE A 273 -7.64 8.00 19.13
N ASP A 274 -6.35 7.88 18.82
CA ASP A 274 -5.83 8.25 17.51
C ASP A 274 -6.10 7.13 16.48
N VAL A 275 -7.21 7.26 15.74
CA VAL A 275 -7.66 6.29 14.72
C VAL A 275 -7.66 6.94 13.35
N ASN A 276 -6.99 6.30 12.36
CA ASN A 276 -7.11 6.59 10.94
C ASN A 276 -7.63 5.36 10.20
N ILE A 277 -7.98 5.54 8.95
CA ILE A 277 -8.39 4.46 8.05
C ILE A 277 -7.66 4.59 6.72
N ASP A 278 -7.47 3.49 5.99
CA ASP A 278 -7.06 3.52 4.59
C ASP A 278 -8.14 2.94 3.67
N GLN A 279 -8.05 3.23 2.39
CA GLN A 279 -8.99 2.76 1.37
C GLN A 279 -8.36 2.71 -0.01
N TYR A 280 -8.72 1.70 -0.82
CA TYR A 280 -8.55 1.72 -2.27
C TYR A 280 -9.85 2.17 -2.97
N PRO A 281 -9.76 2.93 -4.10
CA PRO A 281 -10.91 3.58 -4.73
C PRO A 281 -11.64 2.66 -5.72
N TYR A 282 -12.00 1.44 -5.30
CA TYR A 282 -12.66 0.43 -6.14
C TYR A 282 -13.82 -0.24 -5.41
N THR A 283 -14.78 -0.78 -6.18
CA THR A 283 -16.00 -1.44 -5.66
C THR A 283 -15.88 -2.96 -5.50
N ALA A 284 -14.65 -3.49 -5.63
CA ALA A 284 -14.37 -4.89 -5.39
C ALA A 284 -13.16 -5.03 -4.46
N SER A 285 -13.12 -6.14 -3.72
CA SER A 285 -11.97 -6.54 -2.91
C SER A 285 -11.22 -7.70 -3.55
N SER A 286 -10.02 -8.02 -3.05
CA SER A 286 -9.29 -9.20 -3.49
C SER A 286 -8.65 -9.92 -2.32
N THR A 287 -8.96 -11.21 -2.18
CA THR A 287 -8.37 -12.10 -1.17
C THR A 287 -8.46 -13.57 -1.60
N ASN A 288 -8.05 -14.51 -0.75
CA ASN A 288 -8.07 -15.93 -1.08
C ASN A 288 -9.48 -16.55 -1.01
N MET A 289 -9.71 -17.59 -1.81
CA MET A 289 -10.99 -18.32 -1.90
C MET A 289 -11.39 -18.95 -0.56
N GLY A 290 -10.45 -19.31 0.30
CA GLY A 290 -10.72 -19.91 1.60
C GLY A 290 -11.59 -19.05 2.51
N THR A 291 -11.60 -17.71 2.33
CA THR A 291 -12.48 -16.80 3.09
C THR A 291 -13.98 -17.02 2.82
N MET A 292 -14.34 -17.78 1.79
CA MET A 292 -15.73 -18.16 1.49
C MET A 292 -16.21 -19.34 2.34
N LEU A 293 -15.31 -20.07 3.00
CA LEU A 293 -15.61 -21.19 3.87
C LEU A 293 -15.69 -20.76 5.34
N PRO A 294 -16.44 -21.46 6.19
CA PRO A 294 -16.35 -21.26 7.63
C PRO A 294 -14.92 -21.49 8.14
N SER A 295 -14.43 -20.62 9.01
CA SER A 295 -13.02 -20.66 9.48
C SER A 295 -12.64 -21.97 10.18
N TRP A 296 -13.59 -22.61 10.89
CA TRP A 296 -13.36 -23.92 11.52
C TRP A 296 -13.01 -25.02 10.52
N ALA A 297 -13.48 -24.92 9.26
CA ALA A 297 -13.19 -25.90 8.22
C ALA A 297 -11.72 -25.90 7.79
N LEU A 298 -11.02 -24.80 8.00
CA LEU A 298 -9.65 -24.53 7.53
C LEU A 298 -8.59 -24.60 8.66
N SER A 299 -8.93 -25.12 9.85
CA SER A 299 -7.98 -25.32 10.95
C SER A 299 -7.19 -26.62 10.83
N ASP A 300 -6.11 -26.71 11.60
CA ASP A 300 -5.34 -27.93 11.91
C ASP A 300 -4.50 -28.51 10.76
N GLY A 301 -4.33 -27.74 9.66
CA GLY A 301 -3.44 -28.03 8.54
C GLY A 301 -4.10 -28.79 7.38
N ASP A 302 -3.38 -28.87 6.25
CA ASP A 302 -3.93 -29.26 4.94
C ASP A 302 -4.53 -30.67 4.93
N SER A 303 -3.91 -31.64 5.62
CA SER A 303 -4.44 -33.01 5.68
C SER A 303 -5.80 -33.08 6.37
N ILE A 304 -6.00 -32.30 7.43
CA ILE A 304 -7.28 -32.24 8.15
C ILE A 304 -8.32 -31.46 7.34
N ILE A 305 -7.91 -30.41 6.67
CA ILE A 305 -8.75 -29.65 5.73
C ILE A 305 -9.25 -30.58 4.64
N HIS A 306 -8.37 -31.36 4.00
CA HIS A 306 -8.74 -32.36 3.00
C HIS A 306 -9.78 -33.34 3.50
N ILE A 307 -9.58 -33.93 4.70
CA ILE A 307 -10.53 -34.84 5.33
C ILE A 307 -11.90 -34.16 5.51
N ARG A 308 -11.94 -32.92 6.00
CA ARG A 308 -13.19 -32.17 6.20
C ARG A 308 -13.92 -31.88 4.89
N LEU A 309 -13.18 -31.53 3.84
CA LEU A 309 -13.74 -31.17 2.53
C LEU A 309 -14.19 -32.39 1.72
N THR A 310 -13.65 -33.59 1.98
CA THR A 310 -14.01 -34.82 1.30
C THR A 310 -15.03 -35.68 2.06
N ASN A 311 -15.13 -35.58 3.40
CA ASN A 311 -16.11 -36.26 4.19
C ASN A 311 -17.53 -35.73 3.95
N ALA A 312 -18.48 -36.59 3.60
CA ALA A 312 -19.82 -36.20 3.16
C ALA A 312 -20.62 -35.39 4.19
N GLU A 313 -20.52 -35.72 5.49
CA GLU A 313 -21.25 -35.00 6.54
C GLU A 313 -20.66 -33.62 6.81
N THR A 314 -19.33 -33.53 6.94
CA THR A 314 -18.64 -32.27 7.16
C THR A 314 -18.81 -31.32 5.98
N ARG A 315 -18.66 -31.85 4.76
CA ARG A 315 -18.91 -31.12 3.53
C ARG A 315 -20.32 -30.53 3.46
N LYS A 316 -21.34 -31.34 3.83
CA LYS A 316 -22.73 -30.88 3.93
C LYS A 316 -22.87 -29.74 4.93
N LYS A 317 -22.21 -29.83 6.09
CA LYS A 317 -22.23 -28.77 7.11
C LYS A 317 -21.60 -27.49 6.58
N ILE A 318 -20.40 -27.57 5.96
CA ILE A 318 -19.70 -26.42 5.36
C ILE A 318 -20.61 -25.75 4.31
N ARG A 319 -21.14 -26.52 3.36
CA ARG A 319 -22.06 -26.03 2.33
C ARG A 319 -23.27 -25.31 2.92
N THR A 320 -23.90 -25.89 3.96
CA THR A 320 -25.05 -25.28 4.63
C THR A 320 -24.70 -23.89 5.21
N GLU A 321 -23.54 -23.75 5.84
CA GLU A 321 -23.07 -22.45 6.37
C GLU A 321 -22.75 -21.46 5.24
N MET A 322 -22.09 -21.90 4.16
CA MET A 322 -21.83 -21.06 2.98
C MET A 322 -23.13 -20.52 2.36
N LEU A 323 -24.14 -21.36 2.18
CA LEU A 323 -25.45 -20.97 1.64
C LEU A 323 -26.22 -20.03 2.58
N LYS A 324 -26.12 -20.26 3.90
CA LYS A 324 -26.68 -19.34 4.90
C LYS A 324 -26.05 -17.95 4.79
N ASN A 325 -24.73 -17.87 4.67
CA ASN A 325 -24.01 -16.61 4.53
C ASN A 325 -24.35 -15.90 3.20
N LEU A 326 -24.43 -16.66 2.10
CA LEU A 326 -24.84 -16.15 0.79
C LEU A 326 -26.24 -15.51 0.85
N LYS A 327 -27.21 -16.20 1.49
CA LYS A 327 -28.57 -15.70 1.68
C LYS A 327 -28.60 -14.46 2.59
N ALA A 328 -27.82 -14.44 3.65
CA ALA A 328 -27.70 -13.28 4.54
C ALA A 328 -27.14 -12.05 3.82
N ASP A 329 -26.30 -12.24 2.78
CA ASP A 329 -25.77 -11.17 1.91
C ASP A 329 -26.73 -10.78 0.76
N ASN A 330 -28.00 -11.24 0.78
CA ASN A 330 -29.00 -11.02 -0.28
C ASN A 330 -28.52 -11.45 -1.68
N ARG A 331 -27.80 -12.60 -1.76
CA ARG A 331 -27.30 -13.17 -3.01
C ARG A 331 -27.91 -14.54 -3.26
N GLN A 332 -28.02 -14.90 -4.55
CA GLN A 332 -28.60 -16.18 -4.96
C GLN A 332 -27.55 -17.18 -5.43
N ASN A 333 -26.37 -16.72 -5.83
CA ASN A 333 -25.26 -17.50 -6.37
C ASN A 333 -23.93 -16.81 -6.09
N PHE A 334 -22.81 -17.41 -6.51
CA PHE A 334 -21.46 -16.91 -6.28
C PHE A 334 -20.87 -16.16 -7.51
N ASP A 335 -21.70 -15.56 -8.36
CA ASP A 335 -21.29 -14.82 -9.57
C ASP A 335 -20.49 -13.55 -9.29
N TYR A 336 -20.53 -13.04 -8.07
CA TYR A 336 -19.75 -11.89 -7.60
C TYR A 336 -18.27 -12.20 -7.33
N ALA A 337 -17.89 -13.50 -7.33
CA ALA A 337 -16.56 -13.98 -6.99
C ALA A 337 -15.81 -14.45 -8.24
N PHE A 338 -14.78 -13.69 -8.66
CA PHE A 338 -13.98 -13.95 -9.85
C PHE A 338 -12.61 -14.52 -9.47
N VAL A 339 -12.11 -15.47 -10.25
CA VAL A 339 -10.77 -16.04 -10.06
C VAL A 339 -9.72 -15.09 -10.64
N ALA A 340 -8.86 -14.53 -9.79
CA ALA A 340 -7.72 -13.72 -10.21
C ALA A 340 -6.52 -14.59 -10.60
N ARG A 341 -6.27 -15.64 -9.82
CA ARG A 341 -5.19 -16.61 -10.05
C ARG A 341 -5.54 -17.97 -9.42
N TYR A 342 -5.56 -18.99 -10.24
CA TYR A 342 -5.64 -20.37 -9.80
C TYR A 342 -4.46 -21.17 -10.38
N LYS A 343 -3.66 -21.79 -9.50
CA LYS A 343 -2.41 -22.45 -9.92
C LYS A 343 -2.65 -23.75 -10.67
N GLU A 344 -3.69 -24.49 -10.28
CA GLU A 344 -4.02 -25.80 -10.85
C GLU A 344 -4.55 -25.69 -12.29
N ASP A 345 -5.27 -24.60 -12.59
CA ASP A 345 -5.81 -24.37 -13.92
C ASP A 345 -5.94 -22.86 -14.21
N SER A 346 -4.95 -22.29 -14.86
CA SER A 346 -4.92 -20.87 -15.23
C SER A 346 -5.96 -20.47 -16.29
N THR A 347 -6.62 -21.41 -16.97
CA THR A 347 -7.67 -21.13 -17.96
C THR A 347 -8.95 -20.63 -17.30
N LEU A 348 -9.06 -20.81 -15.97
CA LEU A 348 -10.18 -20.32 -15.14
C LEU A 348 -9.97 -18.86 -14.67
N ASN A 349 -8.79 -18.30 -14.82
CA ASN A 349 -8.52 -16.92 -14.44
C ASN A 349 -9.40 -15.95 -15.23
N GLY A 350 -9.96 -14.94 -14.55
CA GLY A 350 -10.88 -13.97 -15.12
C GLY A 350 -12.35 -14.42 -15.16
N LYS A 351 -12.66 -15.68 -14.80
CA LYS A 351 -14.03 -16.20 -14.76
C LYS A 351 -14.59 -16.17 -13.34
N ASN A 352 -15.90 -15.96 -13.22
CA ASN A 352 -16.56 -16.08 -11.91
C ASN A 352 -16.93 -17.54 -11.59
N VAL A 353 -17.28 -17.80 -10.33
CA VAL A 353 -17.61 -19.16 -9.84
C VAL A 353 -18.78 -19.77 -10.61
N SER A 354 -19.83 -19.01 -10.92
CA SER A 354 -21.01 -19.49 -11.64
C SER A 354 -20.67 -19.89 -13.09
N GLU A 355 -19.83 -19.11 -13.78
CA GLU A 355 -19.32 -19.42 -15.12
C GLU A 355 -18.47 -20.69 -15.11
N ILE A 356 -17.56 -20.84 -14.14
CA ILE A 356 -16.71 -22.03 -14.01
C ILE A 356 -17.60 -23.26 -13.74
N ASN A 357 -18.58 -23.14 -12.84
CA ASN A 357 -19.51 -24.21 -12.52
C ASN A 357 -20.25 -24.72 -13.77
N LYS A 358 -20.70 -23.79 -14.62
CA LYS A 358 -21.35 -24.10 -15.91
C LYS A 358 -20.38 -24.74 -16.90
N LEU A 359 -19.15 -24.23 -17.03
CA LEU A 359 -18.11 -24.78 -17.91
C LEU A 359 -17.76 -26.23 -17.57
N LEU A 360 -17.83 -26.59 -16.28
CA LEU A 360 -17.60 -27.94 -15.81
C LEU A 360 -18.85 -28.88 -15.94
N GLY A 361 -19.92 -28.40 -16.61
CA GLY A 361 -21.15 -29.19 -16.84
C GLY A 361 -21.96 -29.46 -15.57
N ARG A 362 -21.74 -28.69 -14.48
CA ARG A 362 -22.48 -28.85 -13.22
C ARG A 362 -23.84 -28.15 -13.30
N LYS A 363 -24.81 -28.58 -12.44
CA LYS A 363 -26.09 -27.88 -12.32
C LYS A 363 -25.88 -26.43 -11.94
N THR A 364 -26.68 -25.51 -12.51
CA THR A 364 -26.57 -24.05 -12.23
C THR A 364 -27.41 -23.74 -10.98
N ASN A 365 -26.80 -23.88 -9.80
CA ASN A 365 -27.38 -23.51 -8.51
C ASN A 365 -26.28 -23.28 -7.47
N ALA A 366 -26.61 -22.61 -6.39
CA ALA A 366 -25.65 -22.23 -5.34
C ALA A 366 -25.05 -23.45 -4.61
N GLU A 367 -25.73 -24.57 -4.51
CA GLU A 367 -25.20 -25.78 -3.87
C GLU A 367 -24.01 -26.36 -4.64
N THR A 368 -24.14 -26.49 -5.97
CA THR A 368 -23.04 -27.01 -6.80
C THR A 368 -21.88 -26.00 -6.96
N GLU A 369 -22.18 -24.71 -6.88
CA GLU A 369 -21.16 -23.66 -6.83
C GLU A 369 -20.38 -23.69 -5.49
N ALA A 370 -21.07 -23.92 -4.36
CA ALA A 370 -20.41 -24.12 -3.08
C ALA A 370 -19.54 -25.38 -3.07
N ASP A 371 -20.02 -26.48 -3.71
CA ASP A 371 -19.22 -27.69 -3.90
C ASP A 371 -17.99 -27.45 -4.77
N LEU A 372 -18.10 -26.65 -5.84
CA LEU A 372 -16.96 -26.23 -6.66
C LEU A 372 -15.91 -25.44 -5.85
N ILE A 373 -16.36 -24.48 -5.04
CA ILE A 373 -15.47 -23.70 -4.17
C ILE A 373 -14.69 -24.62 -3.23
N MET A 374 -15.38 -25.58 -2.58
CA MET A 374 -14.73 -26.57 -1.70
C MET A 374 -13.72 -27.44 -2.45
N ASP A 375 -14.04 -27.89 -3.67
CA ASP A 375 -13.12 -28.67 -4.51
C ASP A 375 -11.88 -27.87 -4.92
N MET A 376 -12.04 -26.58 -5.22
CA MET A 376 -10.92 -25.70 -5.55
C MET A 376 -10.06 -25.40 -4.32
N VAL A 377 -10.68 -25.20 -3.14
CA VAL A 377 -9.95 -24.98 -1.87
C VAL A 377 -9.13 -26.20 -1.49
N ASP A 378 -9.69 -27.41 -1.65
CA ASP A 378 -8.98 -28.68 -1.40
C ASP A 378 -7.73 -28.84 -2.28
N LYS A 379 -7.72 -28.22 -3.45
CA LYS A 379 -6.59 -28.17 -4.39
C LYS A 379 -5.70 -26.93 -4.22
N GLY A 380 -5.69 -26.33 -3.03
CA GLY A 380 -4.82 -25.18 -2.70
C GLY A 380 -5.48 -23.80 -2.89
N GLY A 381 -6.72 -23.74 -3.36
CA GLY A 381 -7.50 -22.50 -3.48
C GLY A 381 -6.99 -21.52 -4.56
N ALA A 382 -7.70 -20.42 -4.68
CA ALA A 382 -7.42 -19.38 -5.66
C ALA A 382 -7.35 -18.00 -4.99
N GLN A 383 -6.60 -17.06 -5.60
CA GLN A 383 -6.76 -15.64 -5.35
C GLN A 383 -8.00 -15.16 -6.09
N MET A 384 -8.87 -14.42 -5.40
CA MET A 384 -10.17 -14.01 -5.91
C MET A 384 -10.30 -12.48 -5.98
N ILE A 385 -11.26 -12.02 -6.79
CA ILE A 385 -11.80 -10.65 -6.79
C ILE A 385 -13.28 -10.77 -6.44
N PHE A 386 -13.73 -9.99 -5.45
CA PHE A 386 -15.10 -10.03 -4.95
C PHE A 386 -15.81 -8.70 -5.20
N HIS A 387 -16.80 -8.66 -6.08
CA HIS A 387 -17.64 -7.49 -6.34
C HIS A 387 -18.70 -7.33 -5.25
N LYS A 388 -18.28 -6.75 -4.11
CA LYS A 388 -19.06 -6.70 -2.86
C LYS A 388 -19.15 -5.32 -2.22
N MET A 389 -18.79 -4.25 -2.91
CA MET A 389 -18.77 -2.91 -2.36
C MET A 389 -19.62 -1.95 -3.19
N SER A 390 -20.12 -0.89 -2.57
CA SER A 390 -20.93 0.16 -3.22
C SER A 390 -20.07 1.38 -3.54
N GLU A 391 -20.30 1.98 -4.70
CA GLU A 391 -19.64 3.23 -5.14
C GLU A 391 -19.99 4.42 -4.22
N GLU A 392 -21.21 4.41 -3.66
CA GLU A 392 -21.64 5.44 -2.70
C GLU A 392 -20.80 5.39 -1.44
N ASP A 393 -20.59 4.18 -0.86
CA ASP A 393 -19.77 4.00 0.33
C ASP A 393 -18.31 4.32 0.03
N VAL A 394 -17.77 3.89 -1.11
CA VAL A 394 -16.40 4.24 -1.54
C VAL A 394 -16.22 5.75 -1.58
N SER A 395 -17.14 6.47 -2.23
CA SER A 395 -17.07 7.94 -2.35
C SER A 395 -17.17 8.63 -0.98
N ARG A 396 -18.05 8.15 -0.10
CA ARG A 396 -18.24 8.73 1.24
C ARG A 396 -17.04 8.50 2.15
N ILE A 397 -16.47 7.29 2.14
CA ILE A 397 -15.26 6.99 2.91
C ILE A 397 -14.08 7.82 2.41
N LEU A 398 -13.94 8.02 1.09
CA LEU A 398 -12.93 8.91 0.53
C LEU A 398 -13.08 10.36 1.01
N GLN A 399 -14.26 10.83 1.34
CA GLN A 399 -14.47 12.19 1.86
C GLN A 399 -14.04 12.36 3.32
N TYR A 400 -13.92 11.27 4.08
CA TYR A 400 -13.54 11.37 5.50
C TYR A 400 -12.09 11.86 5.65
N PRO A 401 -11.82 12.94 6.42
CA PRO A 401 -10.51 13.62 6.43
C PRO A 401 -9.32 12.77 6.88
N TYR A 402 -9.57 11.67 7.58
CA TYR A 402 -8.57 10.76 8.10
C TYR A 402 -8.49 9.45 7.31
N THR A 403 -8.97 9.45 6.06
CA THR A 403 -8.80 8.34 5.12
C THR A 403 -7.50 8.54 4.33
N MET A 404 -6.58 7.60 4.42
CA MET A 404 -5.41 7.50 3.55
C MET A 404 -5.76 6.71 2.28
N ILE A 405 -4.99 6.92 1.21
CA ILE A 405 -5.13 6.16 -0.02
C ILE A 405 -4.10 5.03 0.00
N ALA A 406 -4.56 3.81 -0.29
CA ALA A 406 -3.73 2.62 -0.35
C ALA A 406 -4.10 1.75 -1.55
N SER A 407 -3.23 0.84 -1.97
CA SER A 407 -3.53 -0.06 -3.08
C SER A 407 -4.04 -1.43 -2.62
N ASP A 408 -3.62 -1.88 -1.43
CA ASP A 408 -3.81 -3.25 -0.95
C ASP A 408 -3.32 -4.28 -2.00
N ALA A 409 -2.13 -4.00 -2.57
CA ALA A 409 -1.57 -4.77 -3.67
C ALA A 409 -0.14 -5.26 -3.39
N GLY A 410 0.28 -6.27 -4.15
CA GLY A 410 1.67 -6.70 -4.24
C GLY A 410 2.40 -6.12 -5.45
N VAL A 411 3.66 -6.51 -5.63
CA VAL A 411 4.36 -6.27 -6.90
C VAL A 411 3.79 -7.20 -7.96
N ILE A 412 3.37 -6.64 -9.08
CA ILE A 412 2.67 -7.37 -10.13
C ILE A 412 3.58 -7.56 -11.34
N GLN A 413 3.76 -8.80 -11.75
CA GLN A 413 4.40 -9.11 -13.03
C GLN A 413 3.41 -8.82 -14.17
N PHE A 414 3.77 -7.90 -15.06
CA PHE A 414 2.93 -7.49 -16.19
C PHE A 414 2.56 -8.70 -17.07
N ASN A 415 1.32 -8.73 -17.56
CA ASN A 415 0.74 -9.82 -18.38
C ASN A 415 0.66 -11.19 -17.69
N LYS A 416 0.70 -11.25 -16.34
CA LYS A 416 0.58 -12.52 -15.61
C LYS A 416 -0.66 -12.54 -14.73
N ASN A 417 -1.51 -13.57 -14.89
CA ASN A 417 -2.80 -13.74 -14.21
C ASN A 417 -3.81 -12.62 -14.56
N VAL A 418 -4.88 -12.49 -13.78
CA VAL A 418 -5.90 -11.43 -13.92
C VAL A 418 -6.02 -10.72 -12.56
N PRO A 419 -5.02 -9.90 -12.17
CA PRO A 419 -5.02 -9.26 -10.86
C PRO A 419 -6.09 -8.18 -10.75
N HIS A 420 -6.39 -7.77 -9.52
CA HIS A 420 -7.26 -6.63 -9.27
C HIS A 420 -6.61 -5.34 -9.80
N PRO A 421 -7.35 -4.46 -10.53
CA PRO A 421 -6.79 -3.23 -11.13
C PRO A 421 -6.23 -2.24 -10.10
N ARG A 422 -6.61 -2.34 -8.81
CA ARG A 422 -6.08 -1.49 -7.73
C ARG A 422 -4.56 -1.50 -7.60
N GLY A 423 -3.92 -2.58 -8.05
CA GLY A 423 -2.48 -2.69 -8.01
C GLY A 423 -1.74 -1.85 -9.06
N TYR A 424 -2.47 -1.22 -10.00
CA TYR A 424 -1.88 -0.41 -11.07
C TYR A 424 -2.25 1.08 -10.99
N GLY A 425 -3.39 1.44 -10.38
CA GLY A 425 -3.90 2.78 -10.56
C GLY A 425 -4.72 3.36 -9.40
N SER A 426 -4.48 2.96 -8.16
CA SER A 426 -5.24 3.48 -7.01
C SER A 426 -5.09 5.00 -6.85
N ASN A 427 -3.87 5.54 -6.91
CA ASN A 427 -3.64 6.97 -6.76
C ASN A 427 -4.09 7.76 -7.99
N ALA A 428 -3.75 7.30 -9.19
CA ALA A 428 -4.19 7.94 -10.43
C ALA A 428 -5.72 7.96 -10.57
N ARG A 429 -6.41 6.90 -10.11
CA ARG A 429 -7.87 6.85 -10.06
C ARG A 429 -8.46 7.88 -9.11
N VAL A 430 -7.87 8.10 -7.94
CA VAL A 430 -8.32 9.16 -7.03
C VAL A 430 -8.17 10.51 -7.71
N LEU A 431 -7.03 10.81 -8.32
CA LEU A 431 -6.77 12.09 -8.97
C LEU A 431 -7.61 12.31 -10.24
N GLY A 432 -7.73 11.29 -11.09
CA GLY A 432 -8.53 11.36 -12.31
C GLY A 432 -10.04 11.34 -12.04
N ARG A 433 -10.51 10.25 -11.41
CA ARG A 433 -11.94 10.00 -11.25
C ARG A 433 -12.57 10.79 -10.10
N TYR A 434 -11.96 10.78 -8.89
CA TYR A 434 -12.61 11.36 -7.71
C TYR A 434 -12.28 12.85 -7.49
N VAL A 435 -11.14 13.34 -8.00
CA VAL A 435 -10.83 14.77 -7.99
C VAL A 435 -11.38 15.45 -9.25
N ARG A 436 -10.86 15.10 -10.44
CA ARG A 436 -11.18 15.81 -11.69
C ARG A 436 -12.62 15.58 -12.16
N GLU A 437 -13.06 14.31 -12.25
CA GLU A 437 -14.34 13.99 -12.89
C GLU A 437 -15.53 14.11 -11.94
N LYS A 438 -15.45 13.46 -10.78
CA LYS A 438 -16.54 13.42 -9.79
C LYS A 438 -16.53 14.57 -8.79
N GLN A 439 -15.41 15.27 -8.65
CA GLN A 439 -15.22 16.39 -7.70
C GLN A 439 -15.58 16.01 -6.24
N VAL A 440 -15.28 14.78 -5.85
CA VAL A 440 -15.49 14.25 -4.50
C VAL A 440 -14.48 14.81 -3.50
N LEU A 441 -13.25 15.06 -3.99
CA LEU A 441 -12.13 15.62 -3.24
C LEU A 441 -11.51 16.80 -3.98
N ARG A 442 -10.93 17.75 -3.23
CA ARG A 442 -10.02 18.74 -3.81
C ARG A 442 -8.66 18.10 -4.06
N LEU A 443 -7.92 18.61 -5.05
CA LEU A 443 -6.59 18.13 -5.42
C LEU A 443 -5.63 18.12 -4.23
N GLU A 444 -5.56 19.22 -3.49
CA GLU A 444 -4.64 19.39 -2.38
C GLU A 444 -4.94 18.41 -1.22
N ASP A 445 -6.24 18.14 -0.97
CA ASP A 445 -6.64 17.18 0.06
C ASP A 445 -6.34 15.74 -0.38
N ALA A 446 -6.54 15.40 -1.66
CA ALA A 446 -6.16 14.11 -2.21
C ALA A 446 -4.65 13.87 -2.09
N VAL A 447 -3.82 14.86 -2.47
CA VAL A 447 -2.36 14.78 -2.33
C VAL A 447 -1.96 14.60 -0.86
N ARG A 448 -2.55 15.38 0.07
CA ARG A 448 -2.30 15.22 1.52
C ARG A 448 -2.56 13.79 2.00
N ARG A 449 -3.65 13.16 1.54
CA ARG A 449 -4.06 11.79 1.93
C ARG A 449 -3.16 10.70 1.34
N MET A 450 -2.41 11.02 0.30
CA MET A 450 -1.42 10.15 -0.33
C MET A 450 0.00 10.39 0.19
N THR A 451 0.25 11.44 0.97
CA THR A 451 1.61 11.90 1.28
C THR A 451 1.81 12.21 2.77
N SER A 452 1.43 13.39 3.25
CA SER A 452 1.73 13.81 4.63
C SER A 452 0.87 13.10 5.67
N LEU A 453 -0.39 12.75 5.37
CA LEU A 453 -1.23 11.99 6.29
C LEU A 453 -0.67 10.59 6.56
N PRO A 454 -0.30 9.77 5.53
CA PRO A 454 0.44 8.52 5.74
C PRO A 454 1.76 8.72 6.50
N ALA A 455 2.57 9.72 6.13
CA ALA A 455 3.84 9.98 6.80
C ALA A 455 3.65 10.28 8.31
N GLN A 456 2.63 11.06 8.66
CA GLN A 456 2.29 11.35 10.05
C GLN A 456 1.81 10.09 10.78
N ARG A 457 0.89 9.30 10.17
CA ARG A 457 0.34 8.08 10.77
C ARG A 457 1.45 7.08 11.09
N PHE A 458 2.32 6.79 10.14
CA PHE A 458 3.40 5.82 10.27
C PHE A 458 4.69 6.40 10.86
N ARG A 459 4.66 7.69 11.30
CA ARG A 459 5.79 8.40 11.92
C ARG A 459 7.05 8.37 11.06
N ILE A 460 6.86 8.51 9.75
CA ILE A 460 7.95 8.56 8.76
C ILE A 460 8.53 9.98 8.76
N ASP A 461 9.78 10.11 9.18
CA ASP A 461 10.44 11.39 9.24
C ASP A 461 10.87 11.89 7.86
N ASN A 462 10.79 13.20 7.67
CA ASN A 462 11.35 13.92 6.52
C ASN A 462 10.86 13.42 5.15
N ARG A 463 9.63 12.88 5.07
CA ARG A 463 8.94 12.48 3.83
C ARG A 463 7.50 12.97 3.83
N GLY A 464 6.84 12.96 2.67
CA GLY A 464 5.43 13.31 2.50
C GLY A 464 5.14 14.81 2.37
N LEU A 465 6.15 15.68 2.34
CA LEU A 465 6.01 17.12 2.09
C LEU A 465 7.10 17.62 1.12
N ILE A 466 6.74 18.59 0.26
CA ILE A 466 7.73 19.42 -0.42
C ILE A 466 8.21 20.48 0.59
N ARG A 467 9.32 20.16 1.26
CA ARG A 467 9.87 20.99 2.33
C ARG A 467 11.40 20.91 2.36
N VAL A 468 12.08 22.02 2.59
CA VAL A 468 13.55 22.04 2.73
C VAL A 468 14.00 21.12 3.87
N GLY A 469 15.00 20.29 3.60
CA GLY A 469 15.53 19.25 4.49
C GLY A 469 14.88 17.87 4.32
N TYR A 470 13.72 17.77 3.65
CA TYR A 470 13.01 16.51 3.40
C TYR A 470 13.66 15.73 2.25
N ALA A 471 13.47 14.42 2.24
CA ALA A 471 13.86 13.57 1.13
C ALA A 471 13.18 14.04 -0.16
N ALA A 472 13.93 14.03 -1.24
CA ALA A 472 13.43 14.45 -2.54
C ALA A 472 12.66 13.31 -3.25
N ASP A 473 11.58 12.85 -2.59
CA ASP A 473 10.56 12.01 -3.19
C ASP A 473 9.52 12.93 -3.82
N VAL A 474 9.48 12.98 -5.14
CA VAL A 474 8.69 13.97 -5.88
C VAL A 474 7.97 13.30 -7.05
N VAL A 475 6.70 13.66 -7.25
CA VAL A 475 5.91 13.29 -8.43
C VAL A 475 5.56 14.53 -9.22
N ILE A 476 5.68 14.46 -10.55
CA ILE A 476 5.23 15.49 -11.49
C ILE A 476 4.18 14.87 -12.39
N PHE A 477 2.98 15.43 -12.40
CA PHE A 477 1.86 14.92 -13.19
C PHE A 477 1.01 16.02 -13.80
N ASP A 478 0.37 15.69 -14.93
CA ASP A 478 -0.63 16.53 -15.60
C ASP A 478 -2.02 16.26 -15.01
N GLU A 479 -2.58 17.20 -14.24
CA GLU A 479 -3.90 17.06 -13.61
C GLU A 479 -5.04 16.86 -14.60
N ASN A 480 -4.87 17.29 -15.88
CA ASN A 480 -5.87 17.13 -16.92
C ASN A 480 -5.81 15.75 -17.61
N LYS A 481 -4.69 15.03 -17.48
CA LYS A 481 -4.46 13.75 -18.15
C LYS A 481 -4.41 12.57 -17.21
N ILE A 482 -4.05 12.79 -15.93
CA ILE A 482 -3.88 11.70 -14.97
C ILE A 482 -5.13 10.82 -14.90
N THR A 483 -4.94 9.51 -15.09
CA THR A 483 -6.01 8.52 -15.06
C THR A 483 -5.46 7.11 -14.85
N ASP A 484 -6.25 6.26 -14.18
CA ASP A 484 -6.04 4.82 -14.21
C ASP A 484 -6.52 4.25 -15.54
N LYS A 485 -5.81 3.25 -16.06
CA LYS A 485 -6.15 2.56 -17.33
C LYS A 485 -6.55 1.11 -17.09
N ALA A 486 -6.15 0.55 -15.95
CA ALA A 486 -6.47 -0.81 -15.58
C ALA A 486 -7.96 -0.98 -15.27
N THR A 487 -8.60 -2.00 -15.84
CA THR A 487 -9.98 -2.41 -15.54
C THR A 487 -10.00 -3.84 -15.00
N PHE A 488 -11.16 -4.33 -14.55
CA PHE A 488 -11.30 -5.71 -14.11
C PHE A 488 -11.14 -6.72 -15.25
N GLU A 489 -11.53 -6.32 -16.47
CA GLU A 489 -11.43 -7.13 -17.70
C GLU A 489 -10.02 -7.06 -18.32
N GLN A 490 -9.38 -5.89 -18.21
CA GLN A 490 -8.03 -5.63 -18.73
C GLN A 490 -7.16 -5.00 -17.63
N PRO A 491 -6.71 -5.80 -16.65
CA PRO A 491 -6.05 -5.26 -15.47
C PRO A 491 -4.60 -4.83 -15.70
N HIS A 492 -3.97 -5.29 -16.79
CA HIS A 492 -2.57 -5.00 -17.08
C HIS A 492 -2.41 -3.72 -17.90
N ALA A 493 -2.59 -2.57 -17.23
CA ALA A 493 -2.34 -1.27 -17.82
C ALA A 493 -1.79 -0.31 -16.75
N TYR A 494 -0.68 0.35 -17.04
CA TYR A 494 -0.14 1.39 -16.16
C TYR A 494 -0.97 2.66 -16.24
N SER A 495 -0.92 3.46 -15.16
CA SER A 495 -1.52 4.79 -15.11
C SER A 495 -0.89 5.73 -16.14
N GLU A 496 -1.65 6.69 -16.63
CA GLU A 496 -1.20 7.73 -17.56
C GLU A 496 -1.25 9.12 -16.89
N GLY A 497 -0.42 10.05 -17.39
CA GLY A 497 -0.39 11.44 -16.94
C GLY A 497 0.64 11.73 -15.84
N ILE A 498 1.43 10.76 -15.40
CA ILE A 498 2.59 10.96 -14.54
C ILE A 498 3.84 10.99 -15.42
N ASP A 499 4.52 12.14 -15.47
CA ASP A 499 5.70 12.32 -16.32
C ASP A 499 7.02 12.02 -15.59
N PHE A 500 7.10 12.36 -14.30
CA PHE A 500 8.31 12.11 -13.49
C PHE A 500 7.96 11.58 -12.11
N VAL A 501 8.76 10.61 -11.65
CA VAL A 501 8.82 10.16 -10.26
C VAL A 501 10.28 10.17 -9.84
N LEU A 502 10.60 10.95 -8.80
CA LEU A 502 11.90 10.97 -8.17
C LEU A 502 11.80 10.26 -6.81
N VAL A 503 12.73 9.36 -6.54
CA VAL A 503 12.90 8.70 -5.25
C VAL A 503 14.29 9.07 -4.72
N ASN A 504 14.34 9.67 -3.54
CA ASN A 504 15.59 10.17 -2.95
C ASN A 504 16.41 11.03 -3.96
N GLY A 505 15.72 11.87 -4.73
CA GLY A 505 16.32 12.79 -5.72
C GLY A 505 16.72 12.16 -7.06
N VAL A 506 16.54 10.85 -7.22
CA VAL A 506 16.86 10.11 -8.46
C VAL A 506 15.59 9.88 -9.27
N ALA A 507 15.57 10.31 -10.52
CA ALA A 507 14.44 10.04 -11.42
C ALA A 507 14.35 8.53 -11.74
N VAL A 508 13.37 7.84 -11.16
CA VAL A 508 13.03 6.44 -11.42
C VAL A 508 12.01 6.32 -12.55
N LEU A 509 11.16 7.33 -12.74
CA LEU A 509 10.31 7.53 -13.93
C LEU A 509 10.69 8.87 -14.56
N GLU A 510 10.88 8.88 -15.88
CA GLU A 510 11.23 10.07 -16.64
C GLU A 510 10.49 10.07 -17.99
N ASN A 511 9.74 11.15 -18.27
CA ASN A 511 8.87 11.26 -19.45
C ASN A 511 7.92 10.06 -19.60
N GLY A 512 7.32 9.63 -18.48
CA GLY A 512 6.37 8.50 -18.43
C GLY A 512 7.00 7.12 -18.66
N LYS A 513 8.35 6.99 -18.58
CA LYS A 513 9.06 5.70 -18.76
C LYS A 513 9.95 5.39 -17.57
N HIS A 514 9.88 4.15 -17.08
CA HIS A 514 10.74 3.68 -16.01
C HIS A 514 12.21 3.66 -16.48
N THR A 515 13.12 4.23 -15.67
CA THR A 515 14.54 4.38 -16.01
C THR A 515 15.38 3.16 -15.63
N GLY A 516 14.82 2.21 -14.88
CA GLY A 516 15.52 1.06 -14.30
C GLY A 516 16.37 1.40 -13.07
N LYS A 517 16.42 2.67 -12.65
CA LYS A 517 17.16 3.09 -11.46
C LYS A 517 16.48 2.62 -10.18
N LYS A 518 17.29 2.28 -9.19
CA LYS A 518 16.86 1.75 -7.89
C LYS A 518 17.53 2.59 -6.80
N SER A 519 16.79 3.53 -6.25
CA SER A 519 17.27 4.50 -5.26
C SER A 519 16.43 4.49 -3.97
N GLY A 520 15.60 3.46 -3.80
CA GLY A 520 14.81 3.27 -2.59
C GLY A 520 15.66 2.96 -1.37
N GLU A 521 15.18 3.38 -0.22
CA GLU A 521 15.78 3.17 1.09
C GLU A 521 14.83 2.41 2.02
N ILE A 522 15.36 1.86 3.11
CA ILE A 522 14.55 1.24 4.15
C ILE A 522 14.01 2.36 5.06
N ILE A 523 12.69 2.33 5.26
CA ILE A 523 11.99 3.19 6.23
C ILE A 523 11.89 2.42 7.54
N TYR A 524 12.71 2.82 8.51
CA TYR A 524 12.71 2.21 9.83
C TYR A 524 11.70 2.85 10.76
N GLY A 525 11.02 2.01 11.56
CA GLY A 525 10.22 2.45 12.70
C GLY A 525 11.07 3.02 13.83
N LYS A 526 10.41 3.73 14.75
CA LYS A 526 11.05 4.45 15.88
C LYS A 526 11.75 3.54 16.91
N GLY A 527 11.45 2.24 16.89
CA GLY A 527 12.08 1.25 17.77
C GLY A 527 13.42 0.73 17.26
N LYS A 528 13.85 1.11 16.05
CA LYS A 528 15.12 0.66 15.47
C LYS A 528 16.28 1.03 16.40
N LEU A 529 17.01 0.00 16.85
CA LEU A 529 18.27 0.20 17.58
C LEU A 529 19.39 0.47 16.58
N GLU A 530 20.29 1.42 16.92
CA GLU A 530 21.48 1.77 16.14
C GLU A 530 22.55 0.65 16.20
#